data_07664a9147a9f843be965b4de70cfe0f
#
_entry.id   07664a9147a9f843be965b4de70cfe0f
#
_cell.length_a   1.000
_cell.length_b   1.000
_cell.length_c   1.000
_cell.angle_alpha   90.00
_cell.angle_beta   90.00
_cell.angle_gamma   90.00
#
_symmetry.space_group_name_H-M   'P 1'
#
loop_
_entity.id
_entity.type
_entity.pdbx_description
1 polymer ?
#
loop_
_entity_poly.entity_id
_entity_poly.type
_entity_poly.pdbx_seq_one_letter_code
_entity_poly.pdbx_strand_id
1 'polypeptide(L)'
;MGVRDQNLEALGAMYATFNIKQTASVDDLKDIDIGKAVTITSGYQVGPCTDNSVFLGKLVDLTLTDAENGKRVATIQIKGVMTVSITTTNPVVGNRVVGGASGTVKQAPALGASDPAGGNIARGTVIAVNGTTDCTIVM
;
A
#
# COMPACT_ATOMS: atom_id res chain seq x y z
N MET A 1 26.59 1.97 -19.58
CA MET A 1 25.29 1.54 -20.08
C MET A 1 24.26 2.61 -19.78
N GLY A 2 23.52 3.00 -20.77
CA GLY A 2 22.40 3.90 -20.53
C GLY A 2 21.35 3.22 -19.68
N VAL A 3 21.02 3.83 -18.56
CA VAL A 3 19.87 3.41 -17.79
C VAL A 3 18.64 3.75 -18.61
N ARG A 4 17.80 2.77 -18.85
CA ARG A 4 16.52 3.05 -19.45
C ARG A 4 15.65 3.74 -18.41
N ASP A 5 15.23 4.91 -18.73
CA ASP A 5 14.24 5.60 -17.96
C ASP A 5 12.89 4.93 -18.23
N GLN A 6 12.60 3.90 -17.45
CA GLN A 6 11.37 3.15 -17.60
C GLN A 6 10.36 3.67 -16.61
N ASN A 7 9.48 4.50 -17.08
CA ASN A 7 8.36 4.93 -16.29
C ASN A 7 7.23 3.91 -16.40
N LEU A 8 7.24 2.95 -15.47
CA LEU A 8 6.21 1.93 -15.37
C LEU A 8 5.12 2.29 -14.36
N GLU A 9 5.26 3.40 -13.66
CA GLU A 9 4.31 3.81 -12.65
C GLU A 9 2.91 3.91 -13.25
N ALA A 10 1.93 3.34 -12.56
CA ALA A 10 0.53 3.27 -12.97
C ALA A 10 0.26 2.46 -14.25
N LEU A 11 1.22 1.70 -14.76
CA LEU A 11 0.96 0.79 -15.87
C LEU A 11 -0.06 -0.28 -15.43
N GLY A 12 -1.15 -0.41 -16.18
CA GLY A 12 -2.23 -1.34 -15.83
C GLY A 12 -3.01 -0.94 -14.59
N ALA A 13 -2.98 0.33 -14.20
CA ALA A 13 -3.57 0.79 -12.94
C ALA A 13 -5.09 0.62 -12.92
N MET A 14 -5.59 0.21 -11.77
CA MET A 14 -7.00 0.21 -11.43
C MET A 14 -7.16 0.96 -10.11
N TYR A 15 -8.07 1.91 -10.09
CA TYR A 15 -8.31 2.77 -8.92
C TYR A 15 -9.69 2.51 -8.34
N ALA A 16 -9.80 2.65 -7.03
CA ALA A 16 -11.08 2.59 -6.34
C ALA A 16 -11.09 3.64 -5.23
N THR A 17 -12.28 4.07 -4.85
CA THR A 17 -12.48 5.09 -3.83
C THR A 17 -13.01 4.44 -2.56
N PHE A 18 -12.43 4.82 -1.42
CA PHE A 18 -12.76 4.26 -0.12
C PHE A 18 -12.92 5.38 0.91
N ASN A 19 -13.69 5.08 1.95
CA ASN A 19 -13.73 5.92 3.13
C ASN A 19 -12.41 5.80 3.93
N ILE A 20 -12.08 6.81 4.69
CA ILE A 20 -10.87 6.86 5.50
C ILE A 20 -11.22 6.49 6.94
N LYS A 21 -10.44 5.57 7.52
CA LYS A 21 -10.54 5.25 8.95
C LYS A 21 -10.27 6.49 9.77
N GLN A 22 -11.05 6.68 10.83
CA GLN A 22 -10.86 7.76 11.79
C GLN A 22 -10.53 7.20 13.16
N THR A 23 -9.60 7.84 13.84
CA THR A 23 -9.27 7.59 15.25
C THR A 23 -9.55 8.87 16.01
N ALA A 24 -10.44 8.81 17.00
CA ALA A 24 -10.87 9.97 17.79
C ALA A 24 -11.38 11.12 16.87
N SER A 25 -12.16 10.78 15.85
CA SER A 25 -12.72 11.71 14.87
C SER A 25 -11.69 12.42 13.98
N VAL A 26 -10.49 11.88 13.90
CA VAL A 26 -9.42 12.40 13.03
C VAL A 26 -9.10 11.36 11.97
N ASP A 27 -9.00 11.78 10.70
CA ASP A 27 -8.61 10.89 9.61
C ASP A 27 -7.22 10.33 9.84
N ASP A 28 -7.07 9.00 9.68
CA ASP A 28 -5.78 8.32 9.80
C ASP A 28 -4.91 8.50 8.55
N LEU A 29 -5.49 8.91 7.44
CA LEU A 29 -4.77 9.23 6.21
C LEU A 29 -4.88 10.73 5.94
N LYS A 30 -3.73 11.36 5.73
CA LYS A 30 -3.61 12.80 5.46
C LYS A 30 -2.82 13.03 4.18
N ASP A 31 -2.74 14.27 3.73
CA ASP A 31 -2.03 14.60 2.49
C ASP A 31 -0.56 14.13 2.47
N ILE A 32 0.09 14.14 3.62
CA ILE A 32 1.48 13.65 3.73
C ILE A 32 1.61 12.14 3.54
N ASP A 33 0.49 11.42 3.60
CA ASP A 33 0.48 9.96 3.46
C ASP A 33 0.31 9.49 2.02
N ILE A 34 0.13 10.40 1.08
CA ILE A 34 0.05 10.07 -0.34
C ILE A 34 1.34 9.35 -0.75
N GLY A 35 1.19 8.19 -1.39
CA GLY A 35 2.30 7.30 -1.73
C GLY A 35 2.50 6.14 -0.77
N LYS A 36 1.82 6.14 0.36
CA LYS A 36 1.91 5.07 1.35
C LYS A 36 0.99 3.89 1.03
N ALA A 37 1.30 2.76 1.63
CA ALA A 37 0.50 1.54 1.52
C ALA A 37 -0.70 1.61 2.48
N VAL A 38 -1.83 1.11 2.01
CA VAL A 38 -3.07 1.07 2.80
C VAL A 38 -3.62 -0.34 2.91
N THR A 39 -4.42 -0.56 3.93
CA THR A 39 -5.12 -1.82 4.18
C THR A 39 -6.61 -1.55 4.41
N ILE A 40 -7.44 -2.55 4.19
CA ILE A 40 -8.86 -2.49 4.55
C ILE A 40 -8.98 -2.59 6.07
N THR A 41 -9.70 -1.65 6.65
CA THR A 41 -9.94 -1.61 8.10
C THR A 41 -11.38 -1.93 8.48
N SER A 42 -12.31 -1.74 7.56
CA SER A 42 -13.73 -2.04 7.73
C SER A 42 -14.40 -2.04 6.35
N GLY A 43 -15.70 -2.24 6.29
CA GLY A 43 -16.44 -2.20 5.03
C GLY A 43 -16.23 -0.88 4.28
N TYR A 44 -15.69 -0.92 3.08
CA TYR A 44 -15.38 0.24 2.24
C TYR A 44 -14.49 1.29 2.92
N GLN A 45 -13.70 0.88 3.92
CA GLN A 45 -12.86 1.78 4.69
C GLN A 45 -11.42 1.34 4.65
N VAL A 46 -10.51 2.28 4.46
CA VAL A 46 -9.07 2.04 4.45
C VAL A 46 -8.35 2.87 5.49
N GLY A 47 -7.21 2.39 5.93
CA GLY A 47 -6.26 3.09 6.77
C GLY A 47 -4.84 2.73 6.38
N PRO A 48 -3.84 3.37 6.99
CA PRO A 48 -2.45 3.02 6.71
C PRO A 48 -2.18 1.57 7.09
N CYS A 49 -1.33 0.90 6.32
CA CYS A 49 -0.90 -0.45 6.66
C CYS A 49 -0.31 -0.49 8.06
N THR A 50 -0.58 -1.57 8.76
CA THR A 50 0.06 -1.93 10.03
C THR A 50 0.89 -3.19 9.81
N ASP A 51 1.73 -3.53 10.79
CA ASP A 51 2.61 -4.68 10.66
C ASP A 51 1.82 -5.97 10.42
N ASN A 52 2.19 -6.71 9.38
CA ASN A 52 1.52 -7.94 8.94
C ASN A 52 0.07 -7.77 8.45
N SER A 53 -0.37 -6.57 8.13
CA SER A 53 -1.69 -6.36 7.52
C SER A 53 -1.67 -6.73 6.04
N VAL A 54 -2.87 -6.91 5.46
CA VAL A 54 -3.00 -7.14 4.01
C VAL A 54 -2.72 -5.83 3.29
N PHE A 55 -1.79 -5.88 2.34
CA PHE A 55 -1.54 -4.73 1.47
C PHE A 55 -2.64 -4.65 0.40
N LEU A 56 -3.53 -3.67 0.53
CA LEU A 56 -4.59 -3.44 -0.45
C LEU A 56 -4.06 -2.71 -1.68
N GLY A 57 -3.30 -1.66 -1.47
CA GLY A 57 -2.81 -0.83 -2.56
C GLY A 57 -2.14 0.45 -2.04
N LYS A 58 -1.91 1.38 -2.96
CA LYS A 58 -1.22 2.63 -2.70
C LYS A 58 -2.22 3.78 -2.62
N LEU A 59 -2.07 4.62 -1.61
CA LEU A 59 -2.82 5.88 -1.54
C LEU A 59 -2.32 6.84 -2.62
N VAL A 60 -3.19 7.15 -3.58
CA VAL A 60 -2.83 8.00 -4.72
C VAL A 60 -3.28 9.42 -4.50
N ASP A 61 -4.47 9.60 -3.95
CA ASP A 61 -5.05 10.93 -3.76
C ASP A 61 -6.10 10.92 -2.65
N LEU A 62 -6.36 12.11 -2.13
CA LEU A 62 -7.42 12.37 -1.16
C LEU A 62 -8.27 13.53 -1.70
N THR A 63 -9.59 13.40 -1.62
CA THR A 63 -10.46 14.49 -1.98
C THR A 63 -10.32 15.66 -1.02
N LEU A 64 -10.79 16.83 -1.44
CA LEU A 64 -10.98 17.94 -0.51
C LEU A 64 -12.06 17.56 0.51
N THR A 65 -11.97 18.16 1.69
CA THR A 65 -12.99 17.96 2.72
C THR A 65 -14.36 18.37 2.21
N ASP A 66 -15.32 17.46 2.34
CA ASP A 66 -16.71 17.76 1.97
C ASP A 66 -17.27 18.84 2.89
N ALA A 67 -17.84 19.89 2.27
CA ALA A 67 -18.41 21.01 3.01
C ALA A 67 -19.63 20.62 3.84
N GLU A 68 -20.36 19.57 3.44
CA GLU A 68 -21.58 19.14 4.15
C GLU A 68 -21.31 18.30 5.37
N ASN A 69 -20.37 17.33 5.29
CA ASN A 69 -20.13 16.39 6.36
C ASN A 69 -18.69 16.39 6.90
N GLY A 70 -17.82 17.22 6.36
CA GLY A 70 -16.45 17.35 6.83
C GLY A 70 -15.56 16.14 6.55
N LYS A 71 -15.95 15.26 5.62
CA LYS A 71 -15.24 14.02 5.35
C LYS A 71 -14.49 14.08 4.02
N ARG A 72 -13.42 13.32 3.95
CA ARG A 72 -12.65 13.10 2.74
C ARG A 72 -12.76 11.64 2.34
N VAL A 73 -12.52 11.35 1.07
CA VAL A 73 -12.39 9.97 0.56
C VAL A 73 -11.02 9.77 -0.04
N ALA A 74 -10.55 8.53 0.00
CA ALA A 74 -9.25 8.15 -0.50
C ALA A 74 -9.39 7.45 -1.84
N THR A 75 -8.54 7.80 -2.80
CA THR A 75 -8.38 7.07 -4.05
C THR A 75 -7.19 6.16 -3.92
N ILE A 76 -7.42 4.85 -4.08
CA ILE A 76 -6.43 3.81 -3.89
C ILE A 76 -6.16 3.12 -5.22
N GLN A 77 -4.88 2.99 -5.57
CA GLN A 77 -4.47 2.15 -6.70
C GLN A 77 -4.39 0.71 -6.20
N ILE A 78 -5.30 -0.14 -6.68
CA ILE A 78 -5.42 -1.52 -6.21
C ILE A 78 -4.76 -2.53 -7.13
N LYS A 79 -4.39 -2.14 -8.34
CA LYS A 79 -3.73 -2.99 -9.33
C LYS A 79 -2.72 -2.21 -10.15
N GLY A 80 -1.87 -2.95 -10.86
CA GLY A 80 -0.89 -2.38 -11.77
C GLY A 80 0.47 -2.22 -11.13
N VAL A 81 1.30 -1.38 -11.72
CA VAL A 81 2.63 -1.08 -11.23
C VAL A 81 2.58 0.14 -10.33
N MET A 82 3.11 0.02 -9.12
CA MET A 82 3.09 1.12 -8.16
C MET A 82 4.35 1.16 -7.32
N THR A 83 4.77 2.36 -6.95
CA THR A 83 5.89 2.59 -6.04
C THR A 83 5.34 2.96 -4.67
N VAL A 84 5.72 2.20 -3.65
CA VAL A 84 5.24 2.39 -2.27
C VAL A 84 6.40 2.44 -1.29
N SER A 85 6.18 3.10 -0.15
CA SER A 85 7.16 3.18 0.93
C SER A 85 7.42 1.82 1.56
N ILE A 86 8.64 1.57 1.99
CA ILE A 86 9.06 0.31 2.62
C ILE A 86 9.52 0.54 4.06
N THR A 87 9.46 -0.54 4.85
CA THR A 87 10.02 -0.55 6.21
C THR A 87 11.51 -0.84 6.18
N THR A 88 12.12 -0.79 7.37
CA THR A 88 13.51 -1.19 7.56
C THR A 88 13.75 -2.68 7.26
N THR A 89 12.72 -3.53 7.30
CA THR A 89 12.79 -4.91 6.82
C THR A 89 12.53 -4.90 5.31
N ASN A 90 13.55 -4.54 4.57
CA ASN A 90 13.40 -4.25 3.16
C ASN A 90 13.06 -5.50 2.35
N PRO A 91 12.03 -5.46 1.50
CA PRO A 91 11.85 -6.49 0.51
C PRO A 91 12.98 -6.43 -0.53
N VAL A 92 13.28 -7.56 -1.16
CA VAL A 92 14.18 -7.60 -2.30
C VAL A 92 13.39 -7.95 -3.56
N VAL A 93 14.00 -7.69 -4.70
CA VAL A 93 13.40 -8.02 -6.01
C VAL A 93 12.98 -9.49 -6.05
N GLY A 94 11.76 -9.74 -6.49
CA GLY A 94 11.18 -11.07 -6.55
C GLY A 94 10.36 -11.47 -5.32
N ASN A 95 10.44 -10.72 -4.22
CA ASN A 95 9.62 -10.99 -3.04
C ASN A 95 8.16 -10.62 -3.26
N ARG A 96 7.28 -11.27 -2.53
CA ARG A 96 5.91 -10.83 -2.31
C ARG A 96 5.87 -10.02 -1.02
N VAL A 97 4.87 -9.17 -0.88
CA VAL A 97 4.81 -8.22 0.23
C VAL A 97 3.55 -8.35 1.06
N VAL A 98 3.66 -7.92 2.29
CA VAL A 98 2.54 -7.66 3.22
C VAL A 98 2.68 -6.23 3.73
N GLY A 99 1.66 -5.74 4.42
CA GLY A 99 1.75 -4.44 5.08
C GLY A 99 2.83 -4.41 6.14
N GLY A 100 3.52 -3.30 6.22
CA GLY A 100 4.44 -2.99 7.29
C GLY A 100 3.90 -1.85 8.15
N ALA A 101 4.61 -1.49 9.20
CA ALA A 101 4.19 -0.43 10.12
C ALA A 101 4.09 0.93 9.41
N SER A 102 3.16 1.76 9.84
CA SER A 102 3.04 3.17 9.44
C SER A 102 2.86 3.39 7.93
N GLY A 103 2.06 2.56 7.29
CA GLY A 103 1.72 2.75 5.87
C GLY A 103 2.83 2.34 4.91
N THR A 104 3.61 1.34 5.28
CA THR A 104 4.69 0.79 4.46
C THR A 104 4.38 -0.64 4.04
N VAL A 105 5.23 -1.21 3.20
CA VAL A 105 5.23 -2.64 2.89
C VAL A 105 6.54 -3.26 3.34
N LYS A 106 6.52 -4.56 3.55
CA LYS A 106 7.71 -5.35 3.90
C LYS A 106 7.65 -6.70 3.19
N GLN A 107 8.76 -7.41 3.20
CA GLN A 107 8.81 -8.78 2.71
C GLN A 107 7.78 -9.63 3.46
N ALA A 108 7.03 -10.43 2.71
CA ALA A 108 6.10 -11.38 3.32
C ALA A 108 6.88 -12.41 4.13
N PRO A 109 6.42 -12.75 5.34
CA PRO A 109 7.04 -13.78 6.14
C PRO A 109 6.99 -15.14 5.42
N ALA A 110 7.97 -16.00 5.70
CA ALA A 110 7.95 -17.37 5.22
C ALA A 110 6.76 -18.12 5.82
N LEU A 111 6.22 -19.07 5.06
CA LEU A 111 5.15 -19.94 5.56
C LEU A 111 5.69 -20.87 6.64
N GLY A 112 4.96 -20.97 7.72
CA GLY A 112 5.25 -21.90 8.81
C GLY A 112 4.19 -22.99 8.92
N ALA A 113 4.45 -23.98 9.76
CA ALA A 113 3.53 -25.10 9.97
C ALA A 113 2.18 -24.69 10.58
N SER A 114 2.13 -23.54 11.23
CA SER A 114 0.92 -23.00 11.85
C SER A 114 0.15 -22.02 10.98
N ASP A 115 0.62 -21.76 9.76
CA ASP A 115 -0.09 -20.84 8.87
C ASP A 115 -1.40 -21.45 8.39
N PRO A 116 -2.42 -20.62 8.16
CA PRO A 116 -3.70 -21.12 7.70
C PRO A 116 -3.61 -21.76 6.32
N ALA A 117 -4.57 -22.61 6.01
CA ALA A 117 -4.70 -23.17 4.67
C ALA A 117 -4.82 -22.05 3.64
N GLY A 118 -4.05 -22.16 2.55
CA GLY A 118 -3.97 -21.10 1.55
C GLY A 118 -2.79 -20.15 1.73
N GLY A 119 -2.01 -20.30 2.80
CA GLY A 119 -0.77 -19.59 3.00
C GLY A 119 -0.93 -18.21 3.65
N ASN A 120 0.07 -17.37 3.48
CA ASN A 120 0.05 -16.04 4.04
C ASN A 120 -0.68 -15.04 3.12
N ILE A 121 -0.88 -13.84 3.65
CA ILE A 121 -1.60 -12.76 2.98
C ILE A 121 -0.75 -11.99 1.96
N ALA A 122 0.34 -12.58 1.51
CA ALA A 122 1.29 -11.93 0.61
C ALA A 122 0.65 -11.60 -0.74
N ARG A 123 0.95 -10.43 -1.26
CA ARG A 123 0.46 -9.94 -2.54
C ARG A 123 1.58 -9.30 -3.34
N GLY A 124 1.35 -9.18 -4.64
CA GLY A 124 2.23 -8.47 -5.53
C GLY A 124 3.63 -9.09 -5.67
N THR A 125 4.42 -8.54 -6.54
CA THR A 125 5.82 -8.94 -6.75
C THR A 125 6.67 -7.68 -6.81
N VAL A 126 7.73 -7.62 -6.03
CA VAL A 126 8.68 -6.52 -6.06
C VAL A 126 9.54 -6.63 -7.31
N ILE A 127 9.54 -5.61 -8.15
CA ILE A 127 10.33 -5.58 -9.39
C ILE A 127 11.53 -4.64 -9.30
N ALA A 128 11.54 -3.72 -8.37
CA ALA A 128 12.67 -2.83 -8.12
C ALA A 128 12.64 -2.32 -6.68
N VAL A 129 13.80 -2.04 -6.14
CA VAL A 129 13.95 -1.48 -4.79
C VAL A 129 14.84 -0.25 -4.88
N ASN A 130 14.40 0.86 -4.29
CA ASN A 130 15.15 2.10 -4.24
C ASN A 130 15.70 2.30 -2.83
N GLY A 131 16.90 1.79 -2.58
CA GLY A 131 17.57 1.91 -1.29
C GLY A 131 16.73 1.38 -0.13
N THR A 132 16.48 2.22 0.87
CA THR A 132 15.67 1.90 2.04
C THR A 132 14.37 2.70 2.10
N THR A 133 14.02 3.38 1.01
CA THR A 133 12.92 4.35 0.97
C THR A 133 11.63 3.76 0.41
N ASP A 134 11.72 3.15 -0.75
CA ASP A 134 10.54 2.64 -1.47
C ASP A 134 10.90 1.46 -2.36
N CYS A 135 9.87 0.79 -2.86
CA CYS A 135 10.00 -0.27 -3.86
C CYS A 135 8.88 -0.15 -4.89
N THR A 136 9.10 -0.73 -6.04
CA THR A 136 8.11 -0.81 -7.12
C THR A 136 7.56 -2.22 -7.17
N ILE A 137 6.23 -2.33 -7.18
CA ILE A 137 5.48 -3.58 -7.08
C ILE A 137 4.54 -3.70 -8.27
N VAL A 138 4.41 -4.91 -8.79
CA VAL A 138 3.36 -5.29 -9.76
C VAL A 138 2.29 -6.07 -9.03
N MET A 139 1.05 -5.66 -9.18
CA MET A 139 -0.10 -6.40 -8.66
C MET A 139 -1.09 -6.79 -9.73
#